data_25382e7c4f3f8b7a717b9572ed582cd0
#
_entry.id   25382e7c4f3f8b7a717b9572ed582cd0
#
_cell.length_a   1.000
_cell.length_b   1.000
_cell.length_c   1.000
_cell.angle_alpha   90.00
_cell.angle_beta   90.00
_cell.angle_gamma   90.00
#
_symmetry.space_group_name_H-M   'P 1'
#
loop_
_entity.id
_entity.type
_entity.pdbx_description
1 polymer ?
#
loop_
_entity_poly.entity_id
_entity_poly.type
_entity_poly.pdbx_seq_one_letter_code
_entity_poly.pdbx_strand_id
1 'polypeptide(L)'
;MPERNARPDENPYTWPAVRLEPPCTSGALTVFPILNGHGGGGDYILLANAVEQEIASVSEVSDKGNIPVIVIENRSDTPLLGVQGEEYVGAKQNRTLNISVLAGPGTTRIPVTCVEQGRWDAGATGFSAGAYETMGVRAMKSAQIGKSKQSVKDAFRRYFTDQGMVWNKVRAASMLHNVDSPTGAMHRIYESDHVRKPLDELISGIEVPEGTRGVVVAIGGRLVAVELFEHGKVFARIWPRILRSYALSALHAKKRVPPSVETAESFVSRPRKGAWNATPSVGMGEDVRWDEKDFVASALVWKDRFLHATMFSRDAA
;
A
#
# COMPACT_ATOMS: atom_id res chain seq x y z
N MET A 1 -17.46 -11.66 -13.23
CA MET A 1 -17.17 -11.23 -14.60
C MET A 1 -15.93 -11.94 -15.09
N PRO A 2 -15.77 -12.27 -16.40
CA PRO A 2 -14.52 -12.84 -16.89
C PRO A 2 -13.37 -11.85 -16.77
N GLU A 3 -12.14 -12.36 -16.68
CA GLU A 3 -10.92 -11.56 -16.72
C GLU A 3 -10.86 -10.80 -18.05
N ARG A 4 -10.49 -9.52 -18.01
CA ARG A 4 -10.28 -8.71 -19.20
C ARG A 4 -8.79 -8.44 -19.35
N ASN A 5 -8.20 -8.93 -20.43
CA ASN A 5 -6.86 -8.59 -20.88
C ASN A 5 -7.01 -7.83 -22.20
N ALA A 6 -6.47 -6.63 -22.30
CA ALA A 6 -6.50 -5.88 -23.54
C ALA A 6 -5.18 -5.10 -23.77
N ARG A 7 -4.99 -4.70 -25.02
CA ARG A 7 -3.87 -3.85 -25.41
C ARG A 7 -4.04 -2.43 -24.87
N PRO A 8 -2.97 -1.63 -24.77
CA PRO A 8 -3.02 -0.26 -24.22
C PRO A 8 -4.07 0.66 -24.87
N ASP A 9 -4.29 0.50 -26.17
CA ASP A 9 -5.24 1.27 -26.98
C ASP A 9 -6.72 0.93 -26.73
N GLU A 10 -6.99 -0.22 -26.10
CA GLU A 10 -8.34 -0.69 -25.73
C GLU A 10 -8.62 -0.53 -24.24
N ASN A 11 -7.75 0.16 -23.48
CA ASN A 11 -7.82 0.22 -22.03
C ASN A 11 -8.96 1.13 -21.54
N PRO A 12 -10.06 0.58 -20.99
CA PRO A 12 -11.11 1.38 -20.36
C PRO A 12 -10.62 2.03 -19.05
N TYR A 13 -9.53 1.51 -18.47
CA TYR A 13 -8.92 2.01 -17.24
C TYR A 13 -7.74 2.91 -17.57
N THR A 14 -8.01 4.10 -18.10
CA THR A 14 -6.96 5.07 -18.41
C THR A 14 -6.28 5.52 -17.11
N TRP A 15 -5.00 5.17 -16.95
CA TRP A 15 -4.20 5.68 -15.84
C TRP A 15 -4.28 7.21 -15.79
N PRO A 16 -4.60 7.81 -14.63
CA PRO A 16 -4.93 9.23 -14.56
C PRO A 16 -3.84 10.14 -15.13
N ALA A 17 -4.24 11.17 -15.85
CA ALA A 17 -3.38 12.30 -16.15
C ALA A 17 -3.10 13.06 -14.86
N VAL A 18 -1.85 13.28 -14.54
CA VAL A 18 -1.44 14.01 -13.36
C VAL A 18 -0.52 15.16 -13.73
N ARG A 19 -0.60 16.23 -12.96
CA ARG A 19 0.36 17.32 -12.96
C ARG A 19 1.11 17.25 -11.64
N LEU A 20 2.42 17.32 -11.71
CA LEU A 20 3.26 17.35 -10.53
C LEU A 20 3.50 18.80 -10.11
N GLU A 21 3.47 19.02 -8.81
CA GLU A 21 3.93 20.25 -8.19
C GLU A 21 5.45 20.19 -7.93
N PRO A 22 6.09 21.34 -7.67
CA PRO A 22 7.50 21.37 -7.28
C PRO A 22 7.79 20.39 -6.14
N PRO A 23 8.91 19.64 -6.21
CA PRO A 23 9.21 18.64 -5.19
C PRO A 23 9.61 19.27 -3.87
N CYS A 24 9.27 18.60 -2.78
CA CYS A 24 9.87 18.80 -1.47
C CYS A 24 10.89 17.70 -1.17
N THR A 25 12.03 18.08 -0.59
CA THR A 25 13.15 17.17 -0.33
C THR A 25 13.62 17.30 1.10
N SER A 26 13.73 16.18 1.78
CA SER A 26 14.36 16.07 3.10
C SER A 26 15.31 14.88 3.11
N GLY A 27 16.56 15.11 3.50
CA GLY A 27 17.58 14.06 3.47
C GLY A 27 17.77 13.43 2.08
N ALA A 28 17.55 12.15 1.98
CA ALA A 28 17.57 11.40 0.71
C ALA A 28 16.16 11.16 0.12
N LEU A 29 15.12 11.63 0.78
CA LEU A 29 13.73 11.52 0.35
C LEU A 29 13.30 12.74 -0.45
N THR A 30 12.74 12.53 -1.64
CA THR A 30 12.13 13.57 -2.46
C THR A 30 10.71 13.15 -2.81
N VAL A 31 9.76 14.06 -2.65
CA VAL A 31 8.33 13.84 -2.90
C VAL A 31 7.85 14.89 -3.89
N PHE A 32 7.23 14.44 -4.98
CA PHE A 32 6.57 15.29 -5.97
C PHE A 32 5.06 15.20 -5.74
N PRO A 33 4.41 16.24 -5.21
CA PRO A 33 2.97 16.21 -4.96
C PRO A 33 2.17 16.17 -6.26
N ILE A 34 1.04 15.46 -6.23
CA ILE A 34 0.07 15.37 -7.32
C ILE A 34 -1.19 16.09 -6.85
N LEU A 35 -1.51 17.21 -7.48
CA LEU A 35 -2.78 17.92 -7.30
C LEU A 35 -3.84 17.40 -8.28
N ASN A 36 -4.97 18.10 -8.35
CA ASN A 36 -6.12 17.80 -9.24
C ASN A 36 -6.92 16.55 -8.81
N GLY A 37 -7.32 16.53 -7.52
CA GLY A 37 -8.41 15.67 -7.08
C GLY A 37 -9.76 16.30 -7.46
N HIS A 38 -10.66 15.54 -8.10
CA HIS A 38 -12.04 15.98 -8.23
C HIS A 38 -12.63 16.14 -6.83
N GLY A 39 -13.19 17.32 -6.55
CA GLY A 39 -13.78 17.66 -5.25
C GLY A 39 -15.13 16.95 -5.06
N GLY A 40 -15.11 15.66 -4.78
CA GLY A 40 -16.26 14.88 -4.35
C GLY A 40 -15.91 14.17 -3.04
N GLY A 41 -16.83 14.11 -2.07
CA GLY A 41 -16.66 13.21 -0.92
C GLY A 41 -16.70 11.78 -1.41
N GLY A 42 -15.75 10.93 -1.01
CA GLY A 42 -15.83 9.51 -1.35
C GLY A 42 -17.06 8.88 -0.71
N ASP A 43 -17.80 8.08 -1.47
CA ASP A 43 -18.90 7.26 -0.97
C ASP A 43 -18.36 6.09 -0.12
N TYR A 44 -17.25 6.29 0.62
CA TYR A 44 -16.58 5.28 1.42
C TYR A 44 -15.78 5.90 2.58
N ILE A 45 -15.49 5.09 3.60
CA ILE A 45 -14.68 5.44 4.76
C ILE A 45 -13.37 4.65 4.71
N LEU A 46 -12.26 5.19 5.22
CA LEU A 46 -11.04 4.40 5.41
C LEU A 46 -11.27 3.31 6.45
N LEU A 47 -10.87 2.08 6.16
CA LEU A 47 -11.04 0.93 7.04
C LEU A 47 -10.42 1.16 8.42
N ALA A 48 -9.22 1.74 8.48
CA ALA A 48 -8.57 2.07 9.75
C ALA A 48 -9.44 2.99 10.62
N ASN A 49 -10.04 4.04 10.02
CA ASN A 49 -10.94 4.94 10.74
C ASN A 49 -12.24 4.25 11.19
N ALA A 50 -12.79 3.35 10.36
CA ALA A 50 -13.99 2.60 10.71
C ALA A 50 -13.74 1.63 11.87
N VAL A 51 -12.54 1.04 11.95
CA VAL A 51 -12.11 0.20 13.09
C VAL A 51 -11.93 1.03 14.36
N GLU A 52 -11.28 2.20 14.27
CA GLU A 52 -11.10 3.12 15.41
C GLU A 52 -12.44 3.64 15.96
N GLN A 53 -13.44 3.80 15.09
CA GLN A 53 -14.80 4.26 15.43
C GLN A 53 -15.76 3.11 15.77
N GLU A 54 -15.27 1.87 15.84
CA GLU A 54 -16.06 0.67 16.10
C GLU A 54 -17.21 0.43 15.08
N ILE A 55 -17.19 1.11 13.94
CA ILE A 55 -18.12 0.90 12.81
C ILE A 55 -17.82 -0.44 12.13
N ALA A 56 -16.56 -0.86 12.16
CA ALA A 56 -16.11 -2.13 11.63
C ALA A 56 -15.24 -2.87 12.63
N SER A 57 -15.12 -4.19 12.43
CA SER A 57 -14.11 -5.00 13.12
C SER A 57 -13.26 -5.77 12.11
N VAL A 58 -12.02 -6.03 12.50
CA VAL A 58 -11.09 -6.91 11.78
C VAL A 58 -10.74 -8.07 12.69
N SER A 59 -10.87 -9.30 12.20
CA SER A 59 -10.67 -10.50 13.01
C SER A 59 -10.07 -11.66 12.22
N GLU A 60 -9.61 -12.68 12.91
CA GLU A 60 -9.26 -13.98 12.30
C GLU A 60 -10.50 -14.67 11.71
N VAL A 61 -10.30 -15.50 10.69
CA VAL A 61 -11.41 -16.26 10.06
C VAL A 61 -12.02 -17.34 10.94
N SER A 62 -11.32 -17.75 11.99
CA SER A 62 -11.75 -18.75 13.00
C SER A 62 -10.79 -18.73 14.19
N ASP A 63 -11.16 -19.41 15.28
CA ASP A 63 -10.32 -19.55 16.48
C ASP A 63 -8.96 -20.21 16.20
N LYS A 64 -8.87 -21.06 15.17
CA LYS A 64 -7.59 -21.66 14.73
C LYS A 64 -6.73 -20.66 13.94
N GLY A 65 -7.33 -19.60 13.41
CA GLY A 65 -6.69 -18.64 12.51
C GLY A 65 -6.39 -19.23 11.12
N ASN A 66 -6.04 -18.35 10.20
CA ASN A 66 -5.54 -18.72 8.88
C ASN A 66 -4.58 -17.64 8.41
N ILE A 67 -3.30 -17.92 8.30
CA ILE A 67 -2.25 -16.94 8.04
C ILE A 67 -2.59 -16.01 6.86
N PRO A 68 -3.00 -16.50 5.67
CA PRO A 68 -3.17 -15.63 4.51
C PRO A 68 -4.52 -14.89 4.45
N VAL A 69 -5.38 -15.01 5.47
CA VAL A 69 -6.75 -14.45 5.41
C VAL A 69 -7.18 -13.88 6.75
N ILE A 70 -7.76 -12.69 6.71
CA ILE A 70 -8.53 -12.08 7.80
C ILE A 70 -9.94 -11.72 7.31
N VAL A 71 -10.80 -11.34 8.22
CA VAL A 71 -12.19 -10.95 7.97
C VAL A 71 -12.41 -9.51 8.39
N ILE A 72 -13.03 -8.71 7.51
CA ILE A 72 -13.65 -7.44 7.87
C ILE A 72 -15.14 -7.68 8.06
N GLU A 73 -15.68 -7.20 9.16
CA GLU A 73 -17.12 -7.06 9.38
C GLU A 73 -17.47 -5.57 9.35
N ASN A 74 -18.14 -5.15 8.30
CA ASN A 74 -18.65 -3.79 8.14
C ASN A 74 -20.10 -3.71 8.61
N ARG A 75 -20.34 -2.98 9.70
CA ARG A 75 -21.68 -2.83 10.31
C ARG A 75 -22.47 -1.64 9.77
N SER A 76 -21.88 -0.89 8.84
CA SER A 76 -22.50 0.25 8.20
C SER A 76 -22.95 -0.06 6.77
N ASP A 77 -23.76 0.82 6.19
CA ASP A 77 -24.12 0.77 4.77
C ASP A 77 -23.05 1.41 3.86
N THR A 78 -22.07 2.09 4.45
CA THR A 78 -20.98 2.76 3.73
C THR A 78 -19.84 1.79 3.47
N PRO A 79 -19.36 1.65 2.22
CA PRO A 79 -18.19 0.83 1.91
C PRO A 79 -16.94 1.30 2.64
N LEU A 80 -16.02 0.38 2.96
CA LEU A 80 -14.78 0.65 3.66
C LEU A 80 -13.56 0.41 2.75
N LEU A 81 -12.73 1.43 2.59
CA LEU A 81 -11.49 1.34 1.82
C LEU A 81 -10.33 0.93 2.73
N GLY A 82 -9.86 -0.31 2.58
CA GLY A 82 -8.56 -0.76 3.08
C GLY A 82 -7.49 -0.56 2.01
N VAL A 83 -6.33 -0.05 2.40
CA VAL A 83 -5.24 0.30 1.47
C VAL A 83 -4.10 -0.71 1.58
N GLN A 84 -3.56 -1.15 0.45
CA GLN A 84 -2.43 -2.07 0.38
C GLN A 84 -1.26 -1.62 1.28
N GLY A 85 -0.81 -2.52 2.17
CA GLY A 85 0.28 -2.25 3.11
C GLY A 85 -0.16 -1.71 4.47
N GLU A 86 -1.45 -1.45 4.69
CA GLU A 86 -1.94 -1.18 6.05
C GLU A 86 -1.69 -2.36 6.97
N GLU A 87 -1.08 -2.09 8.12
CA GLU A 87 -0.87 -3.08 9.17
C GLU A 87 -2.04 -3.11 10.14
N TYR A 88 -2.45 -4.32 10.50
CA TYR A 88 -3.40 -4.63 11.56
C TYR A 88 -2.68 -5.40 12.66
N VAL A 89 -2.63 -4.79 13.84
CA VAL A 89 -1.90 -5.29 15.02
C VAL A 89 -2.88 -6.01 15.95
N GLY A 90 -2.51 -7.19 16.38
CA GLY A 90 -3.32 -7.95 17.34
C GLY A 90 -3.54 -9.40 16.96
N ALA A 91 -4.64 -9.96 17.43
CA ALA A 91 -5.01 -11.36 17.26
C ALA A 91 -3.81 -12.32 17.40
N LYS A 92 -3.70 -13.33 16.56
CA LYS A 92 -2.60 -14.33 16.66
C LYS A 92 -1.24 -13.77 16.23
N GLN A 93 -1.23 -12.91 15.25
CA GLN A 93 -0.04 -12.25 14.68
C GLN A 93 -0.46 -11.01 13.89
N ASN A 94 0.41 -10.02 13.79
CA ASN A 94 0.15 -8.84 12.98
C ASN A 94 0.06 -9.18 11.49
N ARG A 95 -0.84 -8.51 10.79
CA ARG A 95 -1.14 -8.71 9.38
C ARG A 95 -1.02 -7.42 8.59
N THR A 96 -0.67 -7.53 7.31
CA THR A 96 -0.74 -6.41 6.36
C THR A 96 -1.59 -6.78 5.15
N LEU A 97 -2.35 -5.81 4.64
CA LEU A 97 -3.16 -6.00 3.44
C LEU A 97 -2.28 -6.22 2.21
N ASN A 98 -2.58 -7.26 1.44
CA ASN A 98 -1.83 -7.59 0.21
C ASN A 98 -2.25 -6.72 -0.98
N ILE A 99 -3.48 -6.25 -0.96
CA ILE A 99 -4.10 -5.42 -1.99
C ILE A 99 -4.96 -4.34 -1.34
N SER A 100 -5.28 -3.30 -2.09
CA SER A 100 -6.36 -2.39 -1.71
C SER A 100 -7.70 -3.05 -1.95
N VAL A 101 -8.65 -2.85 -1.05
CA VAL A 101 -9.96 -3.49 -1.06
C VAL A 101 -11.04 -2.49 -0.67
N LEU A 102 -12.19 -2.55 -1.35
CA LEU A 102 -13.40 -1.86 -0.95
C LEU A 102 -14.37 -2.89 -0.35
N ALA A 103 -14.44 -2.96 0.97
CA ALA A 103 -15.34 -3.87 1.68
C ALA A 103 -16.75 -3.26 1.75
N GLY A 104 -17.72 -3.92 1.16
CA GLY A 104 -19.14 -3.54 1.28
C GLY A 104 -19.70 -3.82 2.67
N PRO A 105 -21.01 -3.54 2.89
CA PRO A 105 -21.72 -3.94 4.11
C PRO A 105 -21.62 -5.45 4.37
N GLY A 106 -21.55 -5.83 5.65
CA GLY A 106 -21.43 -7.23 6.08
C GLY A 106 -19.99 -7.74 6.07
N THR A 107 -19.80 -9.00 5.72
CA THR A 107 -18.53 -9.72 5.89
C THR A 107 -17.72 -9.79 4.60
N THR A 108 -16.46 -9.36 4.63
CA THR A 108 -15.51 -9.48 3.52
C THR A 108 -14.24 -10.19 3.98
N ARG A 109 -13.84 -11.27 3.28
CA ARG A 109 -12.57 -11.95 3.51
C ARG A 109 -11.47 -11.27 2.70
N ILE A 110 -10.30 -11.03 3.32
CA ILE A 110 -9.22 -10.28 2.70
C ILE A 110 -7.93 -11.08 2.71
N PRO A 111 -7.17 -11.11 1.60
CA PRO A 111 -5.85 -11.69 1.54
C PRO A 111 -4.83 -10.78 2.27
N VAL A 112 -4.10 -11.37 3.19
CA VAL A 112 -3.10 -10.69 4.01
C VAL A 112 -1.81 -11.48 4.08
N THR A 113 -0.77 -10.84 4.63
CA THR A 113 0.50 -11.49 4.94
C THR A 113 0.87 -11.17 6.38
N CYS A 114 1.44 -12.15 7.07
CA CYS A 114 1.95 -11.97 8.42
C CYS A 114 3.26 -11.17 8.40
N VAL A 115 3.37 -10.17 9.29
CA VAL A 115 4.57 -9.35 9.48
C VAL A 115 5.16 -9.48 10.89
N GLU A 116 4.85 -10.60 11.56
CA GLU A 116 5.33 -10.95 12.89
C GLU A 116 5.55 -12.46 13.00
N GLN A 117 6.79 -12.93 12.82
CA GLN A 117 7.09 -14.35 12.67
C GLN A 117 6.98 -15.15 13.98
N GLY A 118 7.39 -14.56 15.10
CA GLY A 118 7.64 -15.28 16.37
C GLY A 118 6.46 -15.34 17.32
N ARG A 119 5.26 -14.81 16.94
CA ARG A 119 4.08 -14.86 17.81
C ARG A 119 2.98 -15.71 17.17
N TRP A 120 2.35 -16.53 17.98
CA TRP A 120 1.10 -17.21 17.66
C TRP A 120 0.28 -17.30 18.95
N ASP A 121 -0.31 -16.16 19.32
CA ASP A 121 -1.04 -16.05 20.57
C ASP A 121 -2.54 -16.28 20.34
N ALA A 122 -3.15 -17.04 21.22
CA ALA A 122 -4.60 -17.30 21.23
C ALA A 122 -5.39 -16.25 22.01
N GLY A 123 -4.70 -15.33 22.73
CA GLY A 123 -5.32 -14.48 23.73
C GLY A 123 -6.19 -13.35 23.20
N ALA A 124 -5.82 -12.73 22.07
CA ALA A 124 -6.58 -11.64 21.47
C ALA A 124 -7.27 -12.10 20.17
N THR A 125 -8.51 -11.71 19.97
CA THR A 125 -9.33 -12.12 18.82
C THR A 125 -9.47 -11.03 17.75
N GLY A 126 -9.26 -9.76 18.11
CA GLY A 126 -9.42 -8.61 17.24
C GLY A 126 -8.10 -7.95 16.85
N PHE A 127 -8.18 -7.11 15.84
CA PHE A 127 -7.09 -6.28 15.36
C PHE A 127 -7.39 -4.80 15.54
N SER A 128 -6.35 -3.99 15.76
CA SER A 128 -6.37 -2.54 15.68
C SER A 128 -5.51 -2.06 14.50
N ALA A 129 -5.76 -0.85 14.01
CA ALA A 129 -4.94 -0.24 12.99
C ALA A 129 -3.51 0.02 13.54
N GLY A 130 -2.51 -0.41 12.80
CA GLY A 130 -1.09 -0.28 13.15
C GLY A 130 -0.33 0.68 12.25
N ALA A 131 0.95 0.41 12.06
CA ALA A 131 1.85 1.14 11.18
C ALA A 131 1.50 0.93 9.69
N TYR A 132 2.40 1.28 8.82
CA TYR A 132 2.33 0.96 7.40
C TYR A 132 3.50 0.05 7.02
N GLU A 133 3.27 -0.90 6.13
CA GLU A 133 4.29 -1.84 5.68
C GLU A 133 5.47 -1.10 5.05
N THR A 134 6.70 -1.57 5.28
CA THR A 134 7.88 -0.95 4.66
C THR A 134 7.77 -0.96 3.13
N MET A 135 8.27 0.08 2.48
CA MET A 135 8.23 0.21 1.02
C MET A 135 8.79 -1.03 0.31
N GLY A 136 9.90 -1.59 0.78
CA GLY A 136 10.52 -2.77 0.17
C GLY A 136 9.65 -4.04 0.25
N VAL A 137 8.88 -4.23 1.33
CA VAL A 137 7.92 -5.35 1.46
C VAL A 137 6.74 -5.12 0.52
N ARG A 138 6.17 -3.91 0.46
CA ARG A 138 5.07 -3.54 -0.45
C ARG A 138 5.43 -3.77 -1.92
N ALA A 139 6.59 -3.27 -2.35
CA ALA A 139 7.08 -3.44 -3.72
C ALA A 139 7.25 -4.92 -4.09
N MET A 140 7.87 -5.71 -3.20
CA MET A 140 8.04 -7.15 -3.40
C MET A 140 6.69 -7.88 -3.50
N LYS A 141 5.74 -7.62 -2.61
CA LYS A 141 4.39 -8.20 -2.64
C LYS A 141 3.67 -7.87 -3.94
N SER A 142 3.73 -6.60 -4.37
CA SER A 142 3.14 -6.15 -5.64
C SER A 142 3.70 -6.91 -6.84
N ALA A 143 5.03 -7.12 -6.87
CA ALA A 143 5.70 -7.87 -7.93
C ALA A 143 5.33 -9.37 -7.92
N GLN A 144 5.17 -9.99 -6.75
CA GLN A 144 4.72 -11.39 -6.63
C GLN A 144 3.29 -11.57 -7.13
N ILE A 145 2.37 -10.70 -6.70
CA ILE A 145 0.97 -10.77 -7.10
C ILE A 145 0.82 -10.53 -8.60
N GLY A 146 1.57 -9.62 -9.19
CA GLY A 146 1.60 -9.40 -10.65
C GLY A 146 1.90 -10.69 -11.42
N LYS A 147 2.94 -11.41 -11.00
CA LYS A 147 3.36 -12.68 -11.64
C LYS A 147 2.40 -13.85 -11.43
N SER A 148 1.77 -13.95 -10.26
CA SER A 148 0.94 -15.12 -9.90
C SER A 148 -0.41 -15.14 -10.62
N LYS A 149 -0.89 -14.00 -11.11
CA LYS A 149 -2.21 -13.86 -11.74
C LYS A 149 -2.45 -14.78 -12.94
N GLN A 150 -1.42 -15.05 -13.73
CA GLN A 150 -1.58 -15.84 -14.97
C GLN A 150 -1.69 -17.35 -14.73
N SER A 151 -1.25 -17.86 -13.58
CA SER A 151 -1.15 -19.29 -13.31
C SER A 151 -2.14 -19.81 -12.26
N VAL A 152 -2.78 -18.95 -11.47
CA VAL A 152 -3.65 -19.37 -10.36
C VAL A 152 -5.12 -19.22 -10.73
N LYS A 153 -5.81 -20.36 -10.88
CA LYS A 153 -7.25 -20.42 -11.21
C LYS A 153 -8.17 -19.90 -10.09
N ASP A 154 -7.75 -20.03 -8.82
CA ASP A 154 -8.51 -19.52 -7.68
C ASP A 154 -8.33 -18.00 -7.58
N ALA A 155 -9.42 -17.27 -7.80
CA ALA A 155 -9.45 -15.81 -7.80
C ALA A 155 -8.93 -15.18 -6.48
N PHE A 156 -9.11 -15.85 -5.36
CA PHE A 156 -8.67 -15.35 -4.05
C PHE A 156 -7.17 -15.65 -3.79
N ARG A 157 -6.72 -16.87 -4.14
CA ARG A 157 -5.33 -17.30 -3.94
C ARG A 157 -4.32 -16.54 -4.78
N ARG A 158 -4.76 -15.90 -5.87
CA ARG A 158 -3.88 -15.05 -6.72
C ARG A 158 -3.27 -13.87 -5.95
N TYR A 159 -3.86 -13.49 -4.83
CA TYR A 159 -3.39 -12.40 -3.97
C TYR A 159 -2.52 -12.87 -2.79
N PHE A 160 -2.23 -14.17 -2.70
CA PHE A 160 -1.31 -14.69 -1.70
C PHE A 160 0.14 -14.39 -2.12
N THR A 161 0.97 -14.14 -1.12
CA THR A 161 2.38 -13.83 -1.29
C THR A 161 3.23 -14.88 -0.58
N ASP A 162 4.51 -14.96 -0.94
CA ASP A 162 5.45 -15.84 -0.26
C ASP A 162 5.74 -15.31 1.16
N GLN A 163 5.18 -15.98 2.14
CA GLN A 163 5.31 -15.62 3.56
C GLN A 163 6.77 -15.64 4.03
N GLY A 164 7.56 -16.59 3.56
CA GLY A 164 8.99 -16.69 3.91
C GLY A 164 9.79 -15.50 3.39
N MET A 165 9.53 -15.05 2.19
CA MET A 165 10.15 -13.86 1.62
C MET A 165 9.77 -12.59 2.40
N VAL A 166 8.51 -12.47 2.84
CA VAL A 166 8.08 -11.33 3.66
C VAL A 166 8.83 -11.31 4.99
N TRP A 167 8.89 -12.41 5.71
CA TRP A 167 9.64 -12.50 6.96
C TRP A 167 11.13 -12.18 6.79
N ASN A 168 11.73 -12.65 5.69
CA ASN A 168 13.13 -12.32 5.37
C ASN A 168 13.33 -10.81 5.13
N LYS A 169 12.40 -10.15 4.42
CA LYS A 169 12.44 -8.69 4.20
C LYS A 169 12.24 -7.92 5.51
N VAL A 170 11.30 -8.32 6.37
CA VAL A 170 11.09 -7.71 7.68
C VAL A 170 12.34 -7.85 8.55
N ARG A 171 12.92 -9.05 8.60
CA ARG A 171 14.17 -9.30 9.34
C ARG A 171 15.33 -8.45 8.80
N ALA A 172 15.48 -8.37 7.48
CA ALA A 172 16.52 -7.53 6.86
C ALA A 172 16.33 -6.05 7.21
N ALA A 173 15.10 -5.55 7.22
CA ALA A 173 14.79 -4.19 7.66
C ALA A 173 15.13 -3.97 9.14
N SER A 174 14.76 -4.91 10.03
CA SER A 174 15.12 -4.85 11.46
C SER A 174 16.63 -4.80 11.67
N MET A 175 17.37 -5.65 10.96
CA MET A 175 18.85 -5.67 11.00
C MET A 175 19.45 -4.36 10.47
N LEU A 176 18.96 -3.84 9.33
CA LEU A 176 19.44 -2.58 8.75
C LEU A 176 19.28 -1.41 9.72
N HIS A 177 18.19 -1.39 10.47
CA HIS A 177 17.88 -0.35 11.44
C HIS A 177 18.36 -0.69 12.87
N ASN A 178 19.08 -1.79 13.06
CA ASN A 178 19.57 -2.26 14.36
C ASN A 178 18.47 -2.34 15.42
N VAL A 179 17.30 -2.90 15.03
CA VAL A 179 16.15 -3.07 15.93
C VAL A 179 15.99 -4.53 16.28
N ASP A 180 16.03 -4.83 17.56
CA ASP A 180 15.68 -6.15 18.10
C ASP A 180 14.17 -6.24 18.36
N SER A 181 13.58 -7.32 17.88
CA SER A 181 12.16 -7.62 18.08
C SER A 181 12.03 -9.09 18.49
N PRO A 182 11.64 -9.38 19.73
CA PRO A 182 11.53 -10.76 20.23
C PRO A 182 10.61 -11.66 19.40
N THR A 183 9.59 -11.05 18.79
CA THR A 183 8.62 -11.75 17.94
C THR A 183 8.84 -11.49 16.44
N GLY A 184 9.85 -10.71 16.08
CA GLY A 184 10.06 -10.29 14.68
C GLY A 184 8.94 -9.41 14.13
N ALA A 185 8.26 -8.64 14.99
CA ALA A 185 7.17 -7.75 14.58
C ALA A 185 7.70 -6.52 13.85
N MET A 186 7.16 -6.26 12.66
CA MET A 186 7.60 -5.17 11.79
C MET A 186 7.41 -3.78 12.41
N HIS A 187 6.28 -3.52 13.07
CA HIS A 187 5.99 -2.19 13.65
C HIS A 187 7.02 -1.77 14.70
N ARG A 188 7.72 -2.70 15.35
CA ARG A 188 8.79 -2.41 16.31
C ARG A 188 9.92 -1.56 15.70
N ILE A 189 10.11 -1.66 14.39
CA ILE A 189 11.10 -0.82 13.70
C ILE A 189 10.75 0.66 13.85
N TYR A 190 9.47 1.02 13.71
CA TYR A 190 8.98 2.39 13.82
C TYR A 190 8.90 2.91 15.26
N GLU A 191 8.80 2.01 16.24
CA GLU A 191 8.68 2.35 17.66
C GLU A 191 10.02 2.57 18.35
N SER A 192 11.10 2.00 17.80
CA SER A 192 12.44 2.12 18.39
C SER A 192 12.93 3.57 18.39
N ASP A 193 13.32 4.09 19.54
CA ASP A 193 13.66 5.52 19.72
C ASP A 193 14.77 6.00 18.78
N HIS A 194 15.80 5.19 18.54
CA HIS A 194 16.90 5.54 17.65
C HIS A 194 16.51 5.54 16.16
N VAL A 195 15.38 4.93 15.80
CA VAL A 195 14.79 5.02 14.46
C VAL A 195 13.75 6.13 14.42
N ARG A 196 12.87 6.21 15.43
CA ARG A 196 11.75 7.15 15.48
C ARG A 196 12.21 8.60 15.39
N LYS A 197 13.21 8.99 16.17
CA LYS A 197 13.71 10.38 16.17
C LYS A 197 14.25 10.84 14.81
N PRO A 198 15.24 10.16 14.19
CA PRO A 198 15.69 10.53 12.84
C PRO A 198 14.59 10.46 11.78
N LEU A 199 13.62 9.53 11.94
CA LEU A 199 12.49 9.41 11.05
C LEU A 199 11.57 10.63 11.14
N ASP A 200 11.24 11.06 12.36
CA ASP A 200 10.40 12.24 12.62
C ASP A 200 11.09 13.53 12.12
N GLU A 201 12.41 13.66 12.28
CA GLU A 201 13.21 14.76 11.72
C GLU A 201 13.16 14.77 10.17
N LEU A 202 13.30 13.60 9.53
CA LEU A 202 13.22 13.49 8.08
C LEU A 202 11.82 13.86 7.56
N ILE A 203 10.77 13.38 8.23
CA ILE A 203 9.38 13.63 7.87
C ILE A 203 8.99 15.09 8.02
N SER A 204 9.46 15.77 9.07
CA SER A 204 9.16 17.17 9.31
C SER A 204 9.62 18.12 8.19
N GLY A 205 10.58 17.69 7.36
CA GLY A 205 11.01 18.41 6.17
C GLY A 205 10.20 18.12 4.91
N ILE A 206 9.15 17.28 4.99
CA ILE A 206 8.30 16.93 3.84
C ILE A 206 6.91 17.53 4.04
N GLU A 207 6.66 18.65 3.40
CA GLU A 207 5.36 19.30 3.37
C GLU A 207 4.76 19.17 1.98
N VAL A 208 3.50 18.74 1.91
CA VAL A 208 2.75 18.65 0.65
C VAL A 208 1.60 19.66 0.68
N PRO A 209 1.31 20.34 -0.44
CA PRO A 209 0.23 21.33 -0.50
C PRO A 209 -1.13 20.73 -0.14
N GLU A 210 -2.02 21.56 0.39
CA GLU A 210 -3.41 21.18 0.57
C GLU A 210 -4.05 20.79 -0.78
N GLY A 211 -4.92 19.79 -0.79
CA GLY A 211 -5.52 19.25 -2.01
C GLY A 211 -4.63 18.23 -2.74
N THR A 212 -3.42 17.94 -2.23
CA THR A 212 -2.62 16.81 -2.73
C THR A 212 -3.40 15.52 -2.60
N ARG A 213 -3.53 14.77 -3.71
CA ARG A 213 -4.21 13.46 -3.74
C ARG A 213 -3.27 12.29 -3.99
N GLY A 214 -1.99 12.56 -4.18
CA GLY A 214 -0.99 11.54 -4.45
C GLY A 214 0.40 12.12 -4.53
N VAL A 215 1.36 11.24 -4.70
CA VAL A 215 2.78 11.61 -4.77
C VAL A 215 3.54 10.69 -5.72
N VAL A 216 4.59 11.24 -6.33
CA VAL A 216 5.71 10.45 -6.87
C VAL A 216 6.85 10.54 -5.86
N VAL A 217 7.45 9.41 -5.54
CA VAL A 217 8.50 9.32 -4.51
C VAL A 217 9.83 8.94 -5.15
N ALA A 218 10.88 9.68 -4.74
CA ALA A 218 12.26 9.32 -5.06
C ALA A 218 13.08 9.15 -3.78
N ILE A 219 13.96 8.17 -3.74
CA ILE A 219 14.89 7.90 -2.65
C ILE A 219 16.30 7.81 -3.21
N GLY A 220 17.22 8.60 -2.66
CA GLY A 220 18.61 8.65 -3.12
C GLY A 220 18.72 9.01 -4.61
N GLY A 221 17.87 9.91 -5.10
CA GLY A 221 17.84 10.36 -6.49
C GLY A 221 17.21 9.36 -7.48
N ARG A 222 16.58 8.27 -7.02
CA ARG A 222 15.90 7.29 -7.87
C ARG A 222 14.40 7.30 -7.62
N LEU A 223 13.60 7.36 -8.67
CA LEU A 223 12.15 7.21 -8.59
C LEU A 223 11.80 5.78 -8.19
N VAL A 224 11.08 5.62 -7.07
CA VAL A 224 10.79 4.32 -6.47
C VAL A 224 9.32 3.96 -6.48
N ALA A 225 8.43 4.96 -6.34
CA ALA A 225 7.00 4.68 -6.24
C ALA A 225 6.11 5.85 -6.68
N VAL A 226 4.85 5.52 -6.92
CA VAL A 226 3.71 6.44 -7.06
C VAL A 226 2.61 5.97 -6.11
N GLU A 227 2.01 6.91 -5.40
CA GLU A 227 0.75 6.72 -4.64
C GLU A 227 -0.28 7.71 -5.17
N LEU A 228 -1.46 7.23 -5.50
CA LEU A 228 -2.53 8.05 -6.05
C LEU A 228 -3.86 7.63 -5.45
N PHE A 229 -4.58 8.61 -4.90
CA PHE A 229 -5.92 8.43 -4.35
C PHE A 229 -6.94 9.20 -5.16
N GLU A 230 -8.19 8.80 -5.07
CA GLU A 230 -9.30 9.51 -5.72
C GLU A 230 -9.41 10.95 -5.21
N HIS A 231 -9.27 11.14 -3.88
CA HIS A 231 -9.48 12.42 -3.23
C HIS A 231 -8.33 12.84 -2.32
N GLY A 232 -8.04 14.13 -2.29
CA GLY A 232 -7.04 14.71 -1.40
C GLY A 232 -7.36 14.50 0.09
N LYS A 233 -8.63 14.49 0.48
CA LYS A 233 -9.05 14.21 1.87
C LYS A 233 -8.69 12.78 2.32
N VAL A 234 -8.82 11.80 1.44
CA VAL A 234 -8.41 10.41 1.70
C VAL A 234 -6.90 10.32 1.80
N PHE A 235 -6.19 10.90 0.83
CA PHE A 235 -4.73 10.98 0.85
C PHE A 235 -4.21 11.63 2.14
N ALA A 236 -4.72 12.80 2.52
CA ALA A 236 -4.27 13.52 3.71
C ALA A 236 -4.37 12.70 5.01
N ARG A 237 -5.37 11.84 5.12
CA ARG A 237 -5.56 10.97 6.30
C ARG A 237 -4.57 9.81 6.35
N ILE A 238 -4.21 9.23 5.21
CA ILE A 238 -3.34 8.05 5.16
C ILE A 238 -1.87 8.41 4.93
N TRP A 239 -1.60 9.57 4.33
CA TRP A 239 -0.27 10.03 3.97
C TRP A 239 0.76 9.99 5.11
N PRO A 240 0.47 10.45 6.34
CA PRO A 240 1.45 10.39 7.43
C PRO A 240 1.99 8.97 7.69
N ARG A 241 1.15 7.94 7.54
CA ARG A 241 1.55 6.53 7.71
C ARG A 241 2.37 6.03 6.52
N ILE A 242 1.94 6.38 5.29
CA ILE A 242 2.66 6.03 4.05
C ILE A 242 4.02 6.74 4.00
N LEU A 243 4.08 8.02 4.37
CA LEU A 243 5.31 8.81 4.41
C LEU A 243 6.36 8.15 5.32
N ARG A 244 5.97 7.65 6.49
CA ARG A 244 6.88 6.93 7.40
C ARG A 244 7.49 5.70 6.73
N SER A 245 6.73 4.98 5.91
CA SER A 245 7.20 3.81 5.15
C SER A 245 8.30 4.17 4.14
N TYR A 246 8.15 5.28 3.44
CA TYR A 246 9.17 5.78 2.50
C TYR A 246 10.36 6.39 3.22
N ALA A 247 10.11 7.19 4.24
CA ALA A 247 11.14 7.84 5.04
C ALA A 247 12.05 6.80 5.73
N LEU A 248 11.50 5.68 6.23
CA LEU A 248 12.29 4.58 6.78
C LEU A 248 13.33 4.05 5.76
N SER A 249 12.94 3.87 4.52
CA SER A 249 13.85 3.44 3.45
C SER A 249 14.88 4.51 3.07
N ALA A 250 14.56 5.78 3.30
CA ALA A 250 15.44 6.91 3.00
C ALA A 250 16.49 7.18 4.08
N LEU A 251 16.31 6.72 5.33
CA LEU A 251 17.23 6.97 6.45
C LEU A 251 18.68 6.55 6.16
N HIS A 252 18.85 5.41 5.46
CA HIS A 252 20.18 4.88 5.12
C HIS A 252 20.58 5.12 3.66
N ALA A 253 19.74 5.79 2.88
CA ALA A 253 20.05 6.09 1.51
C ALA A 253 21.04 7.25 1.39
N LYS A 254 21.96 7.17 0.42
CA LYS A 254 22.85 8.28 0.09
C LYS A 254 22.07 9.43 -0.53
N LYS A 255 22.29 10.64 -0.04
CA LYS A 255 21.77 11.86 -0.67
C LYS A 255 22.34 11.97 -2.08
N ARG A 256 21.47 12.22 -3.06
CA ARG A 256 21.83 12.48 -4.46
C ARG A 256 20.94 13.59 -4.99
N VAL A 257 21.30 14.14 -6.13
CA VAL A 257 20.47 15.13 -6.83
C VAL A 257 19.10 14.51 -7.13
N PRO A 258 18.01 15.17 -6.74
CA PRO A 258 16.66 14.72 -7.07
C PRO A 258 16.45 14.62 -8.59
N PRO A 259 15.58 13.72 -9.06
CA PRO A 259 15.13 13.73 -10.44
C PRO A 259 14.45 15.06 -10.80
N SER A 260 14.45 15.42 -12.08
CA SER A 260 13.66 16.57 -12.54
C SER A 260 12.16 16.25 -12.50
N VAL A 261 11.33 17.29 -12.52
CA VAL A 261 9.85 17.16 -12.60
C VAL A 261 9.46 16.38 -13.86
N GLU A 262 10.08 16.69 -15.02
CA GLU A 262 9.81 16.01 -16.29
C GLU A 262 10.14 14.50 -16.22
N THR A 263 11.22 14.15 -15.51
CA THR A 263 11.57 12.73 -15.29
C THR A 263 10.51 12.04 -14.41
N ALA A 264 10.02 12.70 -13.38
CA ALA A 264 8.95 12.19 -12.52
C ALA A 264 7.60 12.11 -13.26
N GLU A 265 7.27 13.08 -14.13
CA GLU A 265 6.09 13.03 -15.00
C GLU A 265 6.16 11.87 -16.00
N SER A 266 7.32 11.65 -16.60
CA SER A 266 7.55 10.48 -17.46
C SER A 266 7.35 9.18 -16.70
N PHE A 267 7.86 9.08 -15.46
CA PHE A 267 7.72 7.90 -14.62
C PHE A 267 6.26 7.60 -14.28
N VAL A 268 5.52 8.58 -13.75
CA VAL A 268 4.12 8.37 -13.34
C VAL A 268 3.20 8.03 -14.52
N SER A 269 3.56 8.39 -15.74
CA SER A 269 2.75 8.12 -16.94
C SER A 269 2.98 6.75 -17.57
N ARG A 270 3.98 5.97 -17.12
CA ARG A 270 4.32 4.65 -17.70
C ARG A 270 3.15 3.67 -17.83
N PRO A 271 2.24 3.52 -16.82
CA PRO A 271 1.14 2.58 -16.94
C PRO A 271 0.16 2.85 -18.09
N ARG A 272 0.13 4.08 -18.63
CA ARG A 272 -0.72 4.41 -19.79
C ARG A 272 -0.37 3.63 -21.05
N LYS A 273 0.90 3.22 -21.17
CA LYS A 273 1.43 2.49 -22.33
C LYS A 273 1.66 1.01 -22.03
N GLY A 274 1.47 0.60 -20.78
CA GLY A 274 1.68 -0.77 -20.33
C GLY A 274 0.50 -1.69 -20.61
N ALA A 275 0.78 -2.97 -20.77
CA ALA A 275 -0.27 -3.99 -20.81
C ALA A 275 -0.92 -4.13 -19.42
N TRP A 276 -2.24 -4.26 -19.40
CA TRP A 276 -3.01 -4.33 -18.18
C TRP A 276 -3.85 -5.61 -18.10
N ASN A 277 -4.20 -5.97 -16.86
CA ASN A 277 -5.13 -7.04 -16.56
C ASN A 277 -6.10 -6.57 -15.48
N ALA A 278 -7.39 -6.72 -15.69
CA ALA A 278 -8.41 -6.42 -14.70
C ALA A 278 -9.16 -7.68 -14.28
N THR A 279 -9.41 -7.79 -12.99
CA THR A 279 -10.17 -8.89 -12.40
C THR A 279 -11.09 -8.35 -11.32
N PRO A 280 -12.22 -9.01 -11.03
CA PRO A 280 -13.02 -8.66 -9.86
C PRO A 280 -12.15 -8.63 -8.61
N SER A 281 -12.29 -7.56 -7.82
CA SER A 281 -11.65 -7.48 -6.49
C SER A 281 -12.26 -8.51 -5.53
N VAL A 282 -11.61 -8.77 -4.41
CA VAL A 282 -12.17 -9.60 -3.33
C VAL A 282 -13.33 -8.92 -2.59
N GLY A 283 -13.44 -7.60 -2.70
CA GLY A 283 -14.57 -6.80 -2.28
C GLY A 283 -15.33 -6.23 -3.47
N MET A 284 -15.73 -4.98 -3.38
CA MET A 284 -16.41 -4.25 -4.45
C MET A 284 -15.37 -3.74 -5.47
N GLY A 285 -15.78 -3.63 -6.74
CA GLY A 285 -14.97 -3.08 -7.81
C GLY A 285 -14.02 -4.08 -8.45
N GLU A 286 -13.00 -3.57 -9.12
CA GLU A 286 -12.04 -4.32 -9.91
C GLU A 286 -10.60 -4.01 -9.48
N ASP A 287 -9.76 -5.04 -9.46
CA ASP A 287 -8.32 -4.94 -9.26
C ASP A 287 -7.64 -4.94 -10.63
N VAL A 288 -7.10 -3.79 -11.01
CA VAL A 288 -6.40 -3.58 -12.29
C VAL A 288 -4.90 -3.58 -12.05
N ARG A 289 -4.14 -4.30 -12.89
CA ARG A 289 -2.69 -4.44 -12.71
C ARG A 289 -1.92 -4.30 -14.00
N TRP A 290 -0.71 -3.75 -13.84
CA TRP A 290 0.33 -3.65 -14.85
C TRP A 290 1.58 -4.38 -14.33
N ASP A 291 2.12 -5.28 -15.11
CA ASP A 291 3.32 -6.07 -14.76
C ASP A 291 4.35 -5.96 -15.89
N GLU A 292 5.15 -4.91 -15.84
CA GLU A 292 6.14 -4.55 -16.86
C GLU A 292 7.57 -4.88 -16.41
N LYS A 293 8.52 -4.80 -17.33
CA LYS A 293 9.93 -5.13 -17.04
C LYS A 293 10.56 -4.23 -15.98
N ASP A 294 10.20 -2.96 -15.94
CA ASP A 294 10.81 -1.92 -15.10
C ASP A 294 9.91 -1.42 -13.97
N PHE A 295 8.60 -1.74 -14.00
CA PHE A 295 7.67 -1.39 -12.93
C PHE A 295 6.58 -2.44 -12.74
N VAL A 296 5.94 -2.37 -11.60
CA VAL A 296 4.67 -3.03 -11.29
C VAL A 296 3.69 -2.00 -10.75
N ALA A 297 2.45 -2.01 -11.25
CA ALA A 297 1.41 -1.12 -10.77
C ALA A 297 0.11 -1.87 -10.51
N SER A 298 -0.70 -1.30 -9.63
CA SER A 298 -2.04 -1.80 -9.36
C SER A 298 -3.00 -0.65 -9.04
N ALA A 299 -4.27 -0.85 -9.33
CA ALA A 299 -5.32 0.08 -8.96
C ALA A 299 -6.58 -0.67 -8.53
N LEU A 300 -7.25 -0.14 -7.53
CA LEU A 300 -8.62 -0.50 -7.18
C LEU A 300 -9.56 0.48 -7.88
N VAL A 301 -10.42 -0.03 -8.76
CA VAL A 301 -11.39 0.74 -9.55
C VAL A 301 -12.80 0.37 -9.11
N TRP A 302 -13.64 1.38 -8.88
CA TRP A 302 -15.06 1.21 -8.54
C TRP A 302 -15.89 2.32 -9.17
N LYS A 303 -16.96 1.95 -9.86
CA LYS A 303 -17.82 2.89 -10.62
C LYS A 303 -16.99 3.79 -11.55
N ASP A 304 -16.09 3.17 -12.32
CA ASP A 304 -15.16 3.83 -13.26
C ASP A 304 -14.21 4.87 -12.64
N ARG A 305 -14.00 4.83 -11.31
CA ARG A 305 -13.10 5.72 -10.56
C ARG A 305 -11.95 4.94 -9.95
N PHE A 306 -10.75 5.47 -10.04
CA PHE A 306 -9.58 4.96 -9.34
C PHE A 306 -9.64 5.39 -7.87
N LEU A 307 -10.01 4.49 -6.97
CA LEU A 307 -10.05 4.78 -5.54
C LEU A 307 -8.65 4.90 -4.94
N HIS A 308 -7.77 3.97 -5.32
CA HIS A 308 -6.35 3.95 -4.97
C HIS A 308 -5.57 3.30 -6.09
N ALA A 309 -4.44 3.90 -6.46
CA ALA A 309 -3.48 3.30 -7.39
C ALA A 309 -2.07 3.47 -6.85
N THR A 310 -1.24 2.44 -7.04
CA THR A 310 0.17 2.46 -6.66
C THR A 310 1.04 1.87 -7.75
N MET A 311 2.25 2.40 -7.89
CA MET A 311 3.27 1.85 -8.78
C MET A 311 4.59 1.78 -8.04
N PHE A 312 5.35 0.71 -8.24
CA PHE A 312 6.71 0.55 -7.74
C PHE A 312 7.67 0.30 -8.90
N SER A 313 8.81 0.98 -8.88
CA SER A 313 9.95 0.57 -9.71
C SER A 313 10.43 -0.82 -9.28
N ARG A 314 10.81 -1.67 -10.21
CA ARG A 314 11.35 -3.01 -9.85
C ARG A 314 12.70 -2.92 -9.18
N ASP A 315 13.45 -1.83 -9.38
CA ASP A 315 14.70 -1.57 -8.67
C ASP A 315 14.49 -1.20 -7.19
N ALA A 316 13.23 -1.00 -6.77
CA ALA A 316 12.85 -0.67 -5.40
C ALA A 316 12.46 -1.90 -4.55
N ALA A 317 12.30 -3.09 -5.18
CA ALA A 317 11.79 -4.32 -4.55
C ALA A 317 12.86 -5.15 -3.82
#